data_4b7ff635fd240bb06d39a7422d276301
#
_entry.id   4b7ff635fd240bb06d39a7422d276301
#
_cell.length_a   1.000
_cell.length_b   1.000
_cell.length_c   1.000
_cell.angle_alpha   90.00
_cell.angle_beta   90.00
_cell.angle_gamma   90.00
#
_symmetry.space_group_name_H-M   'P 1'
#
loop_
_entity.id
_entity.type
_entity.pdbx_description
1 polymer ?
#
loop_
_entity_poly.entity_id
_entity_poly.type
_entity_poly.pdbx_seq_one_letter_code
_entity_poly.pdbx_strand_id
1 'polypeptide(L)'
;MADERMDEELKQENAGQEQPDCEDACDTAAEPETEAEAEDGGQAEAADGDGKEKKGFFSKKKKEDPMKAQVSELQDKVMRQMAEFENFRKRSEKEKAAMFETGAKSVIEKILPVVDNFERGLAMVPEEEKEAPFVDGMTKIYKQLLTELENLGVTPIEAVGREFDPNFHNAVMQVANDELEPGTVAQELLKGYMYRDSVVRHSMVAVVQE
;
A
#
# COMPACT_ATOMS: atom_id res chain seq x y z
N MET A 1 -45.38 -22.37 -25.20
CA MET A 1 -44.89 -21.82 -26.49
C MET A 1 -44.32 -20.39 -26.41
N ALA A 2 -44.29 -19.76 -25.25
CA ALA A 2 -43.64 -18.43 -25.05
C ALA A 2 -42.30 -18.53 -24.30
N ASP A 3 -42.12 -19.58 -23.51
CA ASP A 3 -40.90 -19.78 -22.74
C ASP A 3 -39.71 -20.39 -23.49
N GLU A 4 -39.99 -21.14 -24.57
CA GLU A 4 -38.90 -21.78 -25.37
C GLU A 4 -38.14 -20.80 -26.31
N ARG A 5 -38.70 -19.61 -26.56
CA ARG A 5 -38.01 -18.60 -27.42
C ARG A 5 -37.02 -17.70 -26.66
N MET A 6 -37.13 -17.58 -25.36
CA MET A 6 -36.18 -16.77 -24.56
C MET A 6 -34.89 -17.53 -24.26
N ASP A 7 -34.90 -18.86 -24.23
CA ASP A 7 -33.72 -19.66 -23.99
C ASP A 7 -32.83 -19.85 -25.26
N GLU A 8 -33.34 -19.61 -26.45
CA GLU A 8 -32.54 -19.65 -27.69
C GLU A 8 -31.82 -18.32 -27.99
N GLU A 9 -32.37 -17.17 -27.59
CA GLU A 9 -31.68 -15.87 -27.75
C GLU A 9 -30.51 -15.69 -26.81
N LEU A 10 -30.56 -16.23 -25.59
CA LEU A 10 -29.46 -16.20 -24.63
C LEU A 10 -28.26 -17.11 -24.98
N LYS A 11 -28.45 -18.08 -25.89
CA LYS A 11 -27.37 -18.93 -26.37
C LYS A 11 -26.60 -18.39 -27.57
N GLN A 12 -27.11 -17.39 -28.25
CA GLN A 12 -26.45 -16.80 -29.42
C GLN A 12 -25.59 -15.58 -29.12
N GLU A 13 -25.73 -14.93 -27.93
CA GLU A 13 -24.88 -13.80 -27.53
C GLU A 13 -23.57 -14.21 -26.86
N ASN A 14 -23.38 -15.48 -26.50
CA ASN A 14 -22.20 -15.95 -25.76
C ASN A 14 -21.16 -16.71 -26.63
N ALA A 15 -21.23 -16.61 -27.92
CA ALA A 15 -20.33 -17.32 -28.87
C ALA A 15 -19.38 -16.34 -29.62
N GLY A 16 -18.90 -15.29 -29.00
CA GLY A 16 -18.07 -14.29 -29.67
C GLY A 16 -17.03 -13.57 -28.85
N GLN A 17 -16.51 -14.17 -27.77
CA GLN A 17 -15.32 -13.63 -27.08
C GLN A 17 -14.32 -14.76 -26.84
N GLU A 18 -13.51 -15.02 -27.85
CA GLU A 18 -12.24 -15.72 -27.68
C GLU A 18 -11.30 -14.80 -26.92
N GLN A 19 -10.98 -15.18 -25.69
CA GLN A 19 -9.87 -14.62 -24.94
C GLN A 19 -8.56 -15.20 -25.50
N PRO A 20 -7.53 -14.39 -25.74
CA PRO A 20 -6.22 -14.94 -26.06
C PRO A 20 -5.61 -15.56 -24.80
N ASP A 21 -5.30 -16.85 -24.90
CA ASP A 21 -4.48 -17.61 -23.98
C ASP A 21 -3.13 -16.92 -23.79
N CYS A 22 -2.87 -16.45 -22.57
CA CYS A 22 -1.54 -16.07 -22.11
C CYS A 22 -0.91 -17.24 -21.33
N GLU A 23 -0.69 -18.36 -22.01
CA GLU A 23 0.26 -19.37 -21.60
C GLU A 23 1.52 -19.25 -22.48
N ASP A 24 2.67 -19.30 -21.85
CA ASP A 24 4.05 -19.22 -22.35
C ASP A 24 4.74 -17.86 -22.23
N ALA A 25 5.26 -17.60 -21.03
CA ALA A 25 6.55 -16.95 -20.81
C ALA A 25 6.92 -16.90 -19.31
N CYS A 26 7.14 -18.05 -18.70
CA CYS A 26 7.82 -18.10 -17.42
C CYS A 26 8.54 -19.43 -17.20
N ASP A 27 9.56 -19.67 -18.03
CA ASP A 27 10.58 -20.65 -17.68
C ASP A 27 11.90 -20.23 -18.34
N THR A 28 12.92 -20.19 -17.54
CA THR A 28 14.34 -19.91 -17.77
C THR A 28 14.85 -18.58 -17.22
N ALA A 29 15.16 -18.58 -15.94
CA ALA A 29 16.32 -17.85 -15.43
C ALA A 29 17.02 -18.73 -14.40
N ALA A 30 17.98 -19.50 -14.90
CA ALA A 30 18.98 -20.17 -14.11
C ALA A 30 19.85 -19.13 -13.41
N GLU A 31 20.04 -19.31 -12.14
CA GLU A 31 21.07 -18.66 -11.35
C GLU A 31 22.46 -19.10 -11.84
N PRO A 32 23.47 -18.24 -11.79
CA PRO A 32 24.82 -18.68 -11.54
C PRO A 32 25.29 -18.16 -10.19
N GLU A 33 25.42 -19.08 -9.27
CA GLU A 33 26.34 -18.97 -8.15
C GLU A 33 27.76 -18.85 -8.70
N THR A 34 28.49 -17.84 -8.30
CA THR A 34 29.93 -17.85 -8.29
C THR A 34 30.42 -17.15 -7.05
N GLU A 35 30.73 -17.98 -6.08
CA GLU A 35 31.75 -17.70 -5.07
C GLU A 35 33.08 -17.42 -5.76
N ALA A 36 33.77 -16.37 -5.36
CA ALA A 36 35.21 -16.24 -5.48
C ALA A 36 35.70 -15.36 -4.34
N GLU A 37 36.12 -16.04 -3.29
CA GLU A 37 37.11 -15.55 -2.34
C GLU A 37 38.43 -15.35 -3.05
N ALA A 38 39.11 -14.27 -2.77
CA ALA A 38 40.55 -14.20 -2.83
C ALA A 38 41.06 -13.09 -1.90
N GLU A 39 41.55 -13.53 -0.79
CA GLU A 39 42.52 -12.82 0.04
C GLU A 39 43.80 -12.55 -0.78
N ASP A 40 44.48 -11.53 -0.49
CA ASP A 40 45.83 -11.50 0.06
C ASP A 40 46.46 -10.11 -0.07
N GLY A 41 47.03 -9.77 0.94
CA GLY A 41 47.87 -8.83 1.47
C GLY A 41 49.26 -8.70 0.77
N GLY A 42 49.83 -7.54 0.96
CA GLY A 42 51.20 -7.28 0.51
C GLY A 42 51.63 -5.85 0.76
N GLN A 43 51.99 -5.57 2.00
CA GLN A 43 52.87 -4.46 2.35
C GLN A 43 54.25 -4.75 1.80
N ALA A 44 54.89 -3.75 1.22
CA ALA A 44 56.34 -3.61 1.29
C ALA A 44 56.76 -2.16 1.09
N GLU A 45 57.55 -1.74 2.03
CA GLU A 45 58.17 -0.44 2.25
C GLU A 45 59.30 -0.13 1.28
N ALA A 46 59.50 1.18 1.10
CA ALA A 46 60.74 1.97 1.12
C ALA A 46 61.95 1.56 0.30
N ALA A 47 62.43 2.51 -0.50
CA ALA A 47 63.79 3.12 -0.41
C ALA A 47 64.03 4.06 -1.59
N ASP A 48 64.17 5.32 -1.32
CA ASP A 48 65.25 6.25 -1.46
C ASP A 48 66.27 6.00 -2.62
N GLY A 49 66.43 7.03 -3.47
CA GLY A 49 67.41 7.02 -4.55
C GLY A 49 67.38 8.29 -5.40
N ASP A 50 68.06 9.31 -4.92
CA ASP A 50 68.45 10.56 -5.57
C ASP A 50 69.04 10.37 -6.98
N GLY A 51 68.67 11.21 -7.97
CA GLY A 51 69.28 11.17 -9.31
C GLY A 51 68.74 12.22 -10.26
N LYS A 52 69.29 13.42 -10.19
CA LYS A 52 69.18 14.52 -11.16
C LYS A 52 69.38 14.07 -12.60
N GLU A 53 68.63 14.46 -13.54
CA GLU A 53 68.93 15.38 -14.67
C GLU A 53 67.98 15.24 -15.88
N LYS A 54 67.58 16.41 -16.28
CA LYS A 54 67.33 16.96 -17.64
C LYS A 54 66.34 16.38 -18.63
N LYS A 55 65.32 17.28 -18.84
CA LYS A 55 64.82 17.74 -20.14
C LYS A 55 64.49 16.70 -21.23
N GLY A 56 63.25 16.51 -21.43
CA GLY A 56 62.67 15.98 -22.67
C GLY A 56 61.21 16.28 -22.77
N PHE A 57 60.88 17.51 -23.17
CA PHE A 57 59.52 17.95 -23.46
C PHE A 57 59.08 17.28 -24.76
N PHE A 58 58.55 16.05 -24.64
CA PHE A 58 57.79 15.43 -25.70
C PHE A 58 56.42 15.08 -25.13
N SER A 59 55.55 16.06 -25.21
CA SER A 59 54.10 15.85 -25.12
C SER A 59 53.71 14.89 -26.25
N LYS A 60 53.83 13.59 -25.97
CA LYS A 60 53.23 12.57 -26.80
C LYS A 60 51.73 12.59 -26.49
N LYS A 61 50.99 13.47 -27.19
CA LYS A 61 49.53 13.46 -27.24
C LYS A 61 49.16 12.05 -27.67
N LYS A 62 48.87 11.21 -26.66
CA LYS A 62 48.40 9.83 -26.83
C LYS A 62 47.10 9.99 -27.65
N LYS A 63 47.12 9.64 -28.91
CA LYS A 63 45.92 9.47 -29.70
C LYS A 63 45.14 8.38 -28.99
N GLU A 64 44.17 8.77 -28.18
CA GLU A 64 43.21 7.84 -27.63
C GLU A 64 42.53 7.18 -28.81
N ASP A 65 42.67 5.86 -28.89
CA ASP A 65 42.07 5.07 -29.95
C ASP A 65 40.56 5.37 -29.94
N PRO A 66 39.96 5.80 -31.07
CA PRO A 66 38.57 6.17 -31.14
C PRO A 66 37.63 5.07 -30.63
N MET A 67 38.08 3.81 -30.71
CA MET A 67 37.37 2.65 -30.16
C MET A 67 37.29 2.68 -28.63
N LYS A 68 38.35 3.12 -27.93
CA LYS A 68 38.36 3.19 -26.46
C LYS A 68 37.43 4.31 -25.98
N ALA A 69 37.36 5.42 -26.67
CA ALA A 69 36.43 6.50 -26.38
C ALA A 69 34.96 6.05 -26.57
N GLN A 70 34.68 5.32 -27.63
CA GLN A 70 33.32 4.75 -27.87
C GLN A 70 32.94 3.71 -26.82
N VAL A 71 33.87 2.84 -26.40
CA VAL A 71 33.61 1.85 -25.33
C VAL A 71 33.33 2.56 -24.01
N SER A 72 34.09 3.60 -23.66
CA SER A 72 33.85 4.39 -22.45
C SER A 72 32.49 5.08 -22.48
N GLU A 73 32.14 5.68 -23.62
CA GLU A 73 30.84 6.33 -23.79
C GLU A 73 29.65 5.34 -23.67
N LEU A 74 29.81 4.15 -24.25
CA LEU A 74 28.81 3.10 -24.15
C LEU A 74 28.69 2.56 -22.72
N GLN A 75 29.81 2.40 -22.00
CA GLN A 75 29.82 2.00 -20.60
C GLN A 75 29.10 3.04 -19.72
N ASP A 76 29.40 4.32 -19.90
CA ASP A 76 28.73 5.39 -19.17
C ASP A 76 27.22 5.43 -19.46
N LYS A 77 26.84 5.16 -20.71
CA LYS A 77 25.44 5.08 -21.12
C LYS A 77 24.72 3.90 -20.47
N VAL A 78 25.36 2.72 -20.44
CA VAL A 78 24.80 1.53 -19.77
C VAL A 78 24.68 1.76 -18.27
N MET A 79 25.70 2.32 -17.61
CA MET A 79 25.66 2.65 -16.18
C MET A 79 24.51 3.60 -15.86
N ARG A 80 24.31 4.63 -16.67
CA ARG A 80 23.19 5.57 -16.51
C ARG A 80 21.84 4.86 -16.68
N GLN A 81 21.69 4.04 -17.72
CA GLN A 81 20.46 3.29 -17.95
C GLN A 81 20.16 2.31 -16.82
N MET A 82 21.17 1.65 -16.27
CA MET A 82 21.00 0.78 -15.10
C MET A 82 20.50 1.57 -13.89
N ALA A 83 21.09 2.72 -13.60
CA ALA A 83 20.65 3.59 -12.51
C ALA A 83 19.20 4.11 -12.71
N GLU A 84 18.85 4.50 -13.94
CA GLU A 84 17.50 4.92 -14.29
C GLU A 84 16.51 3.76 -14.13
N PHE A 85 16.88 2.54 -14.55
CA PHE A 85 16.05 1.35 -14.41
C PHE A 85 15.84 0.96 -12.94
N GLU A 86 16.88 1.02 -12.10
CA GLU A 86 16.72 0.78 -10.67
C GLU A 86 15.81 1.80 -10.00
N ASN A 87 15.94 3.07 -10.35
CA ASN A 87 15.04 4.13 -9.85
C ASN A 87 13.59 3.91 -10.31
N PHE A 88 13.41 3.54 -11.56
CA PHE A 88 12.09 3.20 -12.10
C PHE A 88 11.48 2.00 -11.37
N ARG A 89 12.25 0.93 -11.17
CA ARG A 89 11.80 -0.26 -10.45
C ARG A 89 11.34 0.09 -9.02
N LYS A 90 12.18 0.83 -8.26
CA LYS A 90 11.83 1.25 -6.90
C LYS A 90 10.55 2.10 -6.86
N ARG A 91 10.39 2.99 -7.84
CA ARG A 91 9.18 3.81 -7.96
C ARG A 91 7.97 2.95 -8.30
N SER A 92 8.08 2.06 -9.28
CA SER A 92 6.99 1.16 -9.67
C SER A 92 6.55 0.23 -8.54
N GLU A 93 7.47 -0.27 -7.73
CA GLU A 93 7.15 -1.09 -6.55
C GLU A 93 6.35 -0.29 -5.50
N LYS A 94 6.74 0.98 -5.25
CA LYS A 94 6.00 1.86 -4.36
C LYS A 94 4.60 2.21 -4.89
N GLU A 95 4.51 2.49 -6.19
CA GLU A 95 3.23 2.78 -6.84
C GLU A 95 2.28 1.58 -6.79
N LYS A 96 2.78 0.36 -7.01
CA LYS A 96 1.98 -0.87 -6.86
C LYS A 96 1.49 -1.08 -5.44
N ALA A 97 2.33 -0.86 -4.44
CA ALA A 97 1.94 -0.94 -3.04
C ALA A 97 0.85 0.09 -2.69
N ALA A 98 1.02 1.34 -3.12
CA ALA A 98 0.04 2.41 -2.90
C ALA A 98 -1.30 2.12 -3.61
N MET A 99 -1.26 1.57 -4.83
CA MET A 99 -2.47 1.15 -5.55
C MET A 99 -3.22 0.05 -4.81
N PHE A 100 -2.49 -0.93 -4.27
CA PHE A 100 -3.08 -2.01 -3.48
C PHE A 100 -3.77 -1.46 -2.22
N GLU A 101 -3.11 -0.56 -1.49
CA GLU A 101 -3.67 0.09 -0.30
C GLU A 101 -4.91 0.93 -0.63
N THR A 102 -4.86 1.68 -1.73
CA THR A 102 -6.01 2.47 -2.20
C THR A 102 -7.18 1.58 -2.58
N GLY A 103 -6.92 0.45 -3.26
CA GLY A 103 -7.94 -0.53 -3.59
C GLY A 103 -8.56 -1.17 -2.36
N ALA A 104 -7.75 -1.59 -1.39
CA ALA A 104 -8.23 -2.13 -0.12
C ALA A 104 -9.10 -1.13 0.65
N LYS A 105 -8.66 0.14 0.75
CA LYS A 105 -9.48 1.21 1.36
C LYS A 105 -10.84 1.37 0.70
N SER A 106 -10.88 1.40 -0.63
CA SER A 106 -12.13 1.56 -1.37
C SER A 106 -13.11 0.41 -1.10
N VAL A 107 -12.62 -0.82 -0.96
CA VAL A 107 -13.46 -1.97 -0.60
C VAL A 107 -13.96 -1.85 0.84
N ILE A 108 -13.07 -1.52 1.78
CA ILE A 108 -13.43 -1.35 3.19
C ILE A 108 -14.50 -0.26 3.32
N GLU A 109 -14.32 0.89 2.68
CA GLU A 109 -15.29 2.01 2.69
C GLU A 109 -16.69 1.57 2.24
N LYS A 110 -16.78 0.64 1.27
CA LYS A 110 -18.06 0.08 0.80
C LYS A 110 -18.68 -0.93 1.76
N ILE A 111 -17.86 -1.57 2.61
CA ILE A 111 -18.34 -2.53 3.62
C ILE A 111 -18.80 -1.82 4.90
N LEU A 112 -18.17 -0.70 5.28
CA LEU A 112 -18.49 0.02 6.52
C LEU A 112 -19.99 0.34 6.70
N PRO A 113 -20.77 0.75 5.68
CA PRO A 113 -22.20 0.95 5.85
C PRO A 113 -22.99 -0.29 6.27
N VAL A 114 -22.47 -1.48 5.94
CA VAL A 114 -23.08 -2.75 6.39
C VAL A 114 -22.83 -2.92 7.89
N VAL A 115 -21.61 -2.66 8.36
CA VAL A 115 -21.25 -2.67 9.78
C VAL A 115 -22.13 -1.71 10.57
N ASP A 116 -22.28 -0.47 10.08
CA ASP A 116 -23.12 0.56 10.71
C ASP A 116 -24.59 0.12 10.81
N ASN A 117 -25.10 -0.56 9.78
CA ASN A 117 -26.46 -1.10 9.79
C ASN A 117 -26.64 -2.22 10.82
N PHE A 118 -25.61 -3.09 10.98
CA PHE A 118 -25.64 -4.10 12.04
C PHE A 118 -25.64 -3.46 13.42
N GLU A 119 -24.81 -2.46 13.67
CA GLU A 119 -24.78 -1.73 14.95
C GLU A 119 -26.13 -1.09 15.25
N ARG A 120 -26.67 -0.38 14.28
CA ARG A 120 -27.98 0.28 14.42
C ARG A 120 -29.10 -0.72 14.65
N GLY A 121 -29.08 -1.85 13.91
CA GLY A 121 -30.07 -2.90 14.10
C GLY A 121 -30.02 -3.51 15.49
N LEU A 122 -28.81 -3.85 15.97
CA LEU A 122 -28.60 -4.41 17.31
C LEU A 122 -28.93 -3.39 18.43
N ALA A 123 -28.68 -2.09 18.21
CA ALA A 123 -29.02 -1.04 19.16
C ALA A 123 -30.54 -0.80 19.29
N MET A 124 -31.33 -1.11 18.24
CA MET A 124 -32.78 -0.95 18.24
C MET A 124 -33.54 -2.13 18.88
N VAL A 125 -32.83 -3.22 19.21
CA VAL A 125 -33.44 -4.40 19.83
C VAL A 125 -33.91 -4.06 21.26
N PRO A 126 -35.16 -4.29 21.62
CA PRO A 126 -35.67 -4.10 22.99
C PRO A 126 -34.88 -4.98 23.99
N GLU A 127 -34.71 -4.50 25.22
CA GLU A 127 -34.00 -5.22 26.29
C GLU A 127 -34.56 -6.64 26.50
N GLU A 128 -35.88 -6.81 26.34
CA GLU A 128 -36.59 -8.07 26.53
C GLU A 128 -36.25 -9.13 25.47
N GLU A 129 -35.81 -8.70 24.28
CA GLU A 129 -35.47 -9.56 23.16
C GLU A 129 -33.96 -9.72 22.95
N LYS A 130 -33.13 -9.07 23.72
CA LYS A 130 -31.67 -9.17 23.60
C LYS A 130 -31.15 -10.61 23.80
N GLU A 131 -31.84 -11.40 24.61
CA GLU A 131 -31.50 -12.80 24.85
C GLU A 131 -32.10 -13.78 23.83
N ALA A 132 -32.86 -13.26 22.86
CA ALA A 132 -33.46 -14.12 21.83
C ALA A 132 -32.34 -14.83 21.01
N PRO A 133 -32.50 -16.12 20.67
CA PRO A 133 -31.48 -16.87 19.94
C PRO A 133 -31.10 -16.25 18.59
N PHE A 134 -32.01 -15.54 17.97
CA PHE A 134 -31.78 -14.80 16.73
C PHE A 134 -30.81 -13.61 16.95
N VAL A 135 -31.05 -12.80 17.99
CA VAL A 135 -30.23 -11.64 18.33
C VAL A 135 -28.82 -12.07 18.75
N ASP A 136 -28.72 -13.18 19.53
CA ASP A 136 -27.42 -13.76 19.89
C ASP A 136 -26.66 -14.23 18.64
N GLY A 137 -27.33 -14.86 17.68
CA GLY A 137 -26.76 -15.24 16.39
C GLY A 137 -26.23 -14.05 15.61
N MET A 138 -27.03 -12.97 15.49
CA MET A 138 -26.64 -11.73 14.80
C MET A 138 -25.44 -11.05 15.50
N THR A 139 -25.42 -11.03 16.83
CA THR A 139 -24.32 -10.48 17.61
C THR A 139 -23.02 -11.25 17.38
N LYS A 140 -23.08 -12.57 17.27
CA LYS A 140 -21.90 -13.41 16.94
C LYS A 140 -21.37 -13.11 15.54
N ILE A 141 -22.27 -12.99 14.56
CA ILE A 141 -21.88 -12.63 13.18
C ILE A 141 -21.22 -11.25 13.15
N TYR A 142 -21.80 -10.28 13.86
CA TYR A 142 -21.24 -8.93 13.94
C TYR A 142 -19.84 -8.93 14.59
N LYS A 143 -19.66 -9.65 15.71
CA LYS A 143 -18.35 -9.79 16.35
C LYS A 143 -17.33 -10.46 15.45
N GLN A 144 -17.72 -11.50 14.74
CA GLN A 144 -16.86 -12.17 13.76
C GLN A 144 -16.43 -11.20 12.65
N LEU A 145 -17.36 -10.41 12.11
CA LEU A 145 -17.05 -9.41 11.09
C LEU A 145 -16.03 -8.37 11.58
N LEU A 146 -16.18 -7.88 12.82
CA LEU A 146 -15.22 -6.95 13.42
C LEU A 146 -13.84 -7.59 13.57
N THR A 147 -13.78 -8.84 14.06
CA THR A 147 -12.52 -9.58 14.21
C THR A 147 -11.82 -9.77 12.86
N GLU A 148 -12.56 -10.07 11.80
CA GLU A 148 -11.97 -10.19 10.46
C GLU A 148 -11.46 -8.84 9.94
N LEU A 149 -12.15 -7.75 10.21
CA LEU A 149 -11.68 -6.40 9.88
C LEU A 149 -10.40 -6.04 10.64
N GLU A 150 -10.32 -6.38 11.94
CA GLU A 150 -9.11 -6.20 12.74
C GLU A 150 -7.93 -7.04 12.19
N ASN A 151 -8.17 -8.30 11.81
CA ASN A 151 -7.18 -9.17 11.18
C ASN A 151 -6.63 -8.59 9.86
N LEU A 152 -7.46 -7.86 9.12
CA LEU A 152 -7.06 -7.13 7.91
C LEU A 152 -6.26 -5.86 8.22
N GLY A 153 -6.22 -5.43 9.47
CA GLY A 153 -5.55 -4.21 9.91
C GLY A 153 -6.46 -2.97 9.87
N VAL A 154 -7.78 -3.19 9.94
CA VAL A 154 -8.77 -2.11 10.11
C VAL A 154 -9.07 -1.94 11.60
N THR A 155 -8.81 -0.77 12.14
CA THR A 155 -9.05 -0.45 13.55
C THR A 155 -10.08 0.66 13.70
N PRO A 156 -11.01 0.56 14.68
CA PRO A 156 -11.93 1.64 14.97
C PRO A 156 -11.16 2.81 15.61
N ILE A 157 -11.59 4.03 15.31
CA ILE A 157 -11.07 5.25 15.93
C ILE A 157 -11.82 5.44 17.25
N GLU A 158 -11.10 5.47 18.37
CA GLU A 158 -11.68 5.79 19.68
C GLU A 158 -11.84 7.28 19.81
N ALA A 159 -13.06 7.78 19.65
CA ALA A 159 -13.33 9.22 19.68
C ALA A 159 -13.91 9.70 21.01
N VAL A 160 -14.76 8.92 21.66
CA VAL A 160 -15.52 9.36 22.86
C VAL A 160 -14.59 9.67 24.03
N GLY A 161 -14.77 10.85 24.63
CA GLY A 161 -13.99 11.31 25.77
C GLY A 161 -12.56 11.77 25.43
N ARG A 162 -12.21 11.84 24.15
CA ARG A 162 -10.91 12.40 23.69
C ARG A 162 -11.08 13.82 23.19
N GLU A 163 -9.99 14.56 23.15
CA GLU A 163 -9.91 15.87 22.52
C GLU A 163 -10.22 15.75 21.01
N PHE A 164 -10.92 16.72 20.46
CA PHE A 164 -11.26 16.75 19.06
C PHE A 164 -10.01 16.95 18.19
N ASP A 165 -9.72 15.99 17.30
CA ASP A 165 -8.66 16.07 16.30
C ASP A 165 -9.27 16.05 14.89
N PRO A 166 -9.10 17.13 14.09
CA PRO A 166 -9.61 17.19 12.72
C PRO A 166 -9.07 16.12 11.78
N ASN A 167 -7.93 15.49 12.11
CA ASN A 167 -7.35 14.44 11.27
C ASN A 167 -8.14 13.12 11.37
N PHE A 168 -8.81 12.87 12.49
CA PHE A 168 -9.53 11.62 12.76
C PHE A 168 -11.02 11.82 12.91
N HIS A 169 -11.45 13.01 13.35
CA HIS A 169 -12.81 13.31 13.73
C HIS A 169 -13.43 14.35 12.81
N ASN A 170 -14.72 14.19 12.55
CA ASN A 170 -15.56 15.17 11.84
C ASN A 170 -16.67 15.63 12.79
N ALA A 171 -16.59 16.85 13.29
CA ALA A 171 -17.59 17.45 14.14
C ALA A 171 -18.83 17.83 13.32
N VAL A 172 -19.95 17.17 13.57
CA VAL A 172 -21.24 17.40 12.88
C VAL A 172 -22.14 18.31 13.69
N MET A 173 -22.07 18.22 15.02
CA MET A 173 -22.88 19.03 15.94
C MET A 173 -22.11 19.40 17.19
N GLN A 174 -22.60 20.43 17.87
CA GLN A 174 -22.14 20.85 19.18
C GLN A 174 -23.22 20.54 20.21
N VAL A 175 -22.81 20.08 21.38
CA VAL A 175 -23.71 19.72 22.50
C VAL A 175 -23.20 20.42 23.74
N ALA A 176 -24.12 20.99 24.53
CA ALA A 176 -23.79 21.48 25.85
C ALA A 176 -23.68 20.31 26.82
N ASN A 177 -22.54 20.11 27.41
CA ASN A 177 -22.30 19.10 28.44
C ASN A 177 -21.41 19.70 29.53
N ASP A 178 -21.92 19.77 30.75
CA ASP A 178 -21.22 20.36 31.90
C ASP A 178 -20.20 19.37 32.53
N GLU A 179 -20.21 18.11 32.15
CA GLU A 179 -19.36 17.05 32.70
C GLU A 179 -18.00 16.92 31.96
N LEU A 180 -17.92 17.41 30.73
CA LEU A 180 -16.74 17.27 29.87
C LEU A 180 -16.15 18.64 29.54
N GLU A 181 -14.84 18.69 29.37
CA GLU A 181 -14.15 19.93 28.98
C GLU A 181 -14.57 20.39 27.57
N PRO A 182 -14.65 21.72 27.34
CA PRO A 182 -14.92 22.26 26.02
C PRO A 182 -13.90 21.75 25.00
N GLY A 183 -14.38 21.43 23.77
CA GLY A 183 -13.54 20.87 22.73
C GLY A 183 -13.34 19.34 22.82
N THR A 184 -13.93 18.66 23.82
CA THR A 184 -13.90 17.20 23.93
C THR A 184 -15.05 16.57 23.16
N VAL A 185 -14.85 15.36 22.66
CA VAL A 185 -15.89 14.57 22.00
C VAL A 185 -16.86 14.01 23.03
N ALA A 186 -18.10 14.50 23.02
CA ALA A 186 -19.14 14.05 23.93
C ALA A 186 -19.78 12.73 23.49
N GLN A 187 -20.01 12.59 22.20
CA GLN A 187 -20.69 11.42 21.63
C GLN A 187 -20.18 11.13 20.22
N GLU A 188 -20.07 9.86 19.90
CA GLU A 188 -19.83 9.38 18.55
C GLU A 188 -21.15 8.96 17.90
N LEU A 189 -21.49 9.60 16.77
CA LEU A 189 -22.71 9.34 16.00
C LEU A 189 -22.47 8.24 14.95
N LEU A 190 -21.26 8.19 14.42
CA LEU A 190 -20.85 7.20 13.43
C LEU A 190 -19.38 6.88 13.64
N LYS A 191 -19.05 5.61 13.78
CA LYS A 191 -17.70 5.15 14.03
C LYS A 191 -16.78 5.42 12.87
N GLY A 192 -15.61 5.97 13.16
CA GLY A 192 -14.52 6.08 12.22
C GLY A 192 -13.66 4.83 12.20
N TYR A 193 -12.98 4.62 11.09
CA TYR A 193 -12.08 3.49 10.90
C TYR A 193 -10.79 3.90 10.21
N MET A 194 -9.69 3.30 10.68
CA MET A 194 -8.37 3.42 10.07
C MET A 194 -7.99 2.08 9.44
N TYR A 195 -7.30 2.14 8.32
CA TYR A 195 -6.64 0.99 7.71
C TYR A 195 -5.14 1.20 7.79
N ARG A 196 -4.46 0.41 8.61
CA ARG A 196 -3.04 0.61 8.96
C ARG A 196 -2.79 2.04 9.45
N ASP A 197 -1.99 2.82 8.69
CA ASP A 197 -1.62 4.20 9.06
C ASP A 197 -2.50 5.27 8.40
N SER A 198 -3.57 4.89 7.72
CA SER A 198 -4.37 5.83 6.96
C SER A 198 -5.85 5.75 7.31
N VAL A 199 -6.48 6.92 7.46
CA VAL A 199 -7.91 7.04 7.73
C VAL A 199 -8.70 6.59 6.49
N VAL A 200 -9.64 5.66 6.68
CA VAL A 200 -10.62 5.24 5.68
C VAL A 200 -11.86 6.12 5.78
N ARG A 201 -12.34 6.32 7.02
CA ARG A 201 -13.51 7.16 7.31
C ARG A 201 -13.32 7.84 8.66
N HIS A 202 -13.52 9.15 8.72
CA HIS A 202 -13.49 9.91 9.96
C HIS A 202 -14.68 9.55 10.84
N SER A 203 -14.50 9.55 12.18
CA SER A 203 -15.59 9.44 13.11
C SER A 203 -16.48 10.69 13.05
N MET A 204 -17.79 10.51 12.90
CA MET A 204 -18.73 11.63 13.03
C MET A 204 -19.09 11.82 14.50
N VAL A 205 -18.73 12.97 15.04
CA VAL A 205 -18.78 13.23 16.48
C VAL A 205 -19.59 14.48 16.81
N ALA A 206 -20.14 14.48 18.02
CA ALA A 206 -20.66 15.65 18.69
C ALA A 206 -19.60 16.16 19.68
N VAL A 207 -19.25 17.43 19.58
CA VAL A 207 -18.21 18.08 20.42
C VAL A 207 -18.89 18.98 21.45
N VAL A 208 -18.30 19.06 22.65
CA VAL A 208 -18.78 19.97 23.70
C VAL A 208 -18.53 21.40 23.26
N GLN A 209 -19.56 22.23 23.36
CA GLN A 209 -19.50 23.66 23.03
C GLN A 209 -18.52 24.37 24.00
N GLU A 210 -17.75 25.31 23.47
CA GLU A 210 -16.94 26.25 24.27
C GLU A 210 -17.78 27.16 25.16
#